data_502cdd95a6d07e0c5ffcdf1dbe035e0c
#
_entry.id   502cdd95a6d07e0c5ffcdf1dbe035e0c
#
_cell.length_a   1.000
_cell.length_b   1.000
_cell.length_c   1.000
_cell.angle_alpha   90.00
_cell.angle_beta   90.00
_cell.angle_gamma   90.00
#
_symmetry.space_group_name_H-M   'P 1'
#
loop_
_entity.id
_entity.type
_entity.pdbx_description
1 polymer ?
#
loop_
_entity_poly.entity_id
_entity_poly.type
_entity_poly.pdbx_seq_one_letter_code
_entity_poly.pdbx_strand_id
1 'polypeptide(L)'
;MAAKKKADAAVENTAEVTQETTEQVQDTVEQMTEDNKKELDNKKFVVDHLLSTKREGMEDLIDYMEQIGFFEAPCSGGNHLACQFGLVHHSRNVMMAAENIGYALLGKVKYAEIRDSVIIAAALHDLGKCGDFGKQMYVPNMIKDG
;
A
#
# COMPACT_ATOMS: atom_id res chain seq x y z
N MET A 1 -15.45 30.95 49.25
CA MET A 1 -14.34 29.99 48.95
C MET A 1 -14.72 28.85 48.04
N ALA A 2 -15.96 28.34 47.97
CA ALA A 2 -16.39 27.21 47.14
C ALA A 2 -16.47 27.51 45.62
N ALA A 3 -16.75 28.74 45.21
CA ALA A 3 -16.87 29.09 43.77
C ALA A 3 -15.53 29.14 43.02
N LYS A 4 -14.44 29.56 43.71
CA LYS A 4 -13.11 29.63 43.15
C LYS A 4 -12.52 28.22 42.87
N LYS A 5 -12.79 27.26 43.74
CA LYS A 5 -12.37 25.88 43.61
C LYS A 5 -13.03 25.12 42.46
N LYS A 6 -14.28 25.50 42.09
CA LYS A 6 -15.01 24.93 40.94
C LYS A 6 -14.52 25.50 39.59
N ALA A 7 -14.06 26.74 39.56
CA ALA A 7 -13.53 27.36 38.37
C ALA A 7 -12.13 26.81 38.00
N ASP A 8 -11.28 26.61 39.00
CA ASP A 8 -9.93 26.06 38.79
C ASP A 8 -9.99 24.58 38.32
N ALA A 9 -10.90 23.77 38.88
CA ALA A 9 -11.10 22.38 38.41
C ALA A 9 -11.67 22.28 36.99
N ALA A 10 -12.49 23.25 36.55
CA ALA A 10 -13.03 23.28 35.20
C ALA A 10 -11.98 23.71 34.16
N VAL A 11 -11.03 24.56 34.53
CA VAL A 11 -9.94 24.99 33.69
C VAL A 11 -8.87 23.89 33.53
N GLU A 12 -8.56 23.17 34.60
CA GLU A 12 -7.66 21.99 34.56
C GLU A 12 -8.25 20.89 33.67
N ASN A 13 -9.52 20.57 33.79
CA ASN A 13 -10.18 19.54 33.00
C ASN A 13 -10.27 19.90 31.50
N THR A 14 -10.45 21.17 31.15
CA THR A 14 -10.40 21.64 29.76
C THR A 14 -8.97 21.63 29.18
N ALA A 15 -7.96 21.87 29.97
CA ALA A 15 -6.56 21.81 29.52
C ALA A 15 -6.09 20.37 29.28
N GLU A 16 -6.46 19.42 30.14
CA GLU A 16 -6.17 17.99 29.93
C GLU A 16 -6.87 17.42 28.69
N VAL A 17 -8.15 17.72 28.48
CA VAL A 17 -8.91 17.28 27.30
C VAL A 17 -8.33 17.88 26.01
N THR A 18 -7.83 19.11 26.01
CA THR A 18 -7.18 19.71 24.84
C THR A 18 -5.80 19.13 24.55
N GLN A 19 -5.03 18.76 25.57
CA GLN A 19 -3.74 18.11 25.39
C GLN A 19 -3.91 16.69 24.83
N GLU A 20 -4.79 15.89 25.40
CA GLU A 20 -5.09 14.53 24.95
C GLU A 20 -5.61 14.49 23.51
N THR A 21 -6.45 15.47 23.12
CA THR A 21 -6.93 15.61 21.74
C THR A 21 -5.81 16.02 20.78
N THR A 22 -4.87 16.83 21.23
CA THR A 22 -3.72 17.28 20.41
C THR A 22 -2.73 16.15 20.18
N GLU A 23 -2.44 15.35 21.23
CA GLU A 23 -1.58 14.16 21.11
C GLU A 23 -2.20 13.11 20.17
N GLN A 24 -3.49 12.81 20.30
CA GLN A 24 -4.19 11.89 19.41
C GLN A 24 -4.18 12.35 17.94
N VAL A 25 -4.31 13.65 17.69
CA VAL A 25 -4.21 14.21 16.33
C VAL A 25 -2.80 14.10 15.79
N GLN A 26 -1.78 14.37 16.60
CA GLN A 26 -0.39 14.22 16.20
C GLN A 26 -0.04 12.76 15.87
N ASP A 27 -0.38 11.82 16.73
CA ASP A 27 -0.18 10.39 16.48
C ASP A 27 -0.88 9.92 15.19
N THR A 28 -2.09 10.42 14.93
CA THR A 28 -2.83 10.10 13.72
C THR A 28 -2.15 10.66 12.47
N VAL A 29 -1.63 11.89 12.52
CA VAL A 29 -0.90 12.53 11.41
C VAL A 29 0.43 11.81 11.15
N GLU A 30 1.16 11.44 12.20
CA GLU A 30 2.40 10.68 12.06
C GLU A 30 2.14 9.30 11.44
N GLN A 31 1.11 8.58 11.88
CA GLN A 31 0.71 7.29 11.31
C GLN A 31 0.32 7.43 9.83
N MET A 32 -0.46 8.43 9.46
CA MET A 32 -0.82 8.69 8.07
C MET A 32 0.39 9.01 7.20
N THR A 33 1.41 9.72 7.71
CA THR A 33 2.63 10.01 6.97
C THR A 33 3.50 8.77 6.77
N GLU A 34 3.59 7.89 7.75
CA GLU A 34 4.30 6.61 7.66
C GLU A 34 3.61 5.65 6.67
N ASP A 35 2.28 5.56 6.71
CA ASP A 35 1.52 4.73 5.78
C ASP A 35 1.66 5.22 4.34
N ASN A 36 1.53 6.52 4.09
CA ASN A 36 1.74 7.12 2.76
C ASN A 36 3.17 6.87 2.23
N LYS A 37 4.17 6.96 3.08
CA LYS A 37 5.55 6.66 2.72
C LYS A 37 5.73 5.19 2.32
N LYS A 38 5.14 4.28 3.07
CA LYS A 38 5.20 2.85 2.80
C LYS A 38 4.51 2.49 1.48
N GLU A 39 3.41 3.15 1.15
CA GLU A 39 2.70 2.98 -0.12
C GLU A 39 3.55 3.46 -1.30
N LEU A 40 4.13 4.64 -1.18
CA LEU A 40 5.04 5.19 -2.19
C LEU A 40 6.25 4.28 -2.40
N ASP A 41 6.82 3.72 -1.34
CA ASP A 41 7.93 2.77 -1.40
C ASP A 41 7.54 1.46 -2.09
N ASN A 42 6.33 0.94 -1.87
CA ASN A 42 5.83 -0.26 -2.54
C ASN A 42 5.65 -0.04 -4.04
N LYS A 43 5.02 1.06 -4.45
CA LYS A 43 4.86 1.44 -5.84
C LYS A 43 6.22 1.63 -6.52
N LYS A 44 7.09 2.40 -5.91
CA LYS A 44 8.45 2.63 -6.42
C LYS A 44 9.21 1.33 -6.62
N PHE A 45 9.15 0.40 -5.67
CA PHE A 45 9.79 -0.91 -5.77
C PHE A 45 9.32 -1.67 -7.01
N VAL A 46 8.00 -1.80 -7.22
CA VAL A 46 7.43 -2.53 -8.36
C VAL A 46 7.82 -1.87 -9.68
N VAL A 47 7.68 -0.55 -9.78
CA VAL A 47 8.02 0.22 -10.99
C VAL A 47 9.52 0.11 -11.32
N ASP A 48 10.39 0.33 -10.36
CA ASP A 48 11.85 0.25 -10.57
C ASP A 48 12.29 -1.14 -11.04
N HIS A 49 11.68 -2.21 -10.48
CA HIS A 49 11.99 -3.57 -10.89
C HIS A 49 11.51 -3.89 -12.30
N LEU A 50 10.31 -3.47 -12.68
CA LEU A 50 9.78 -3.62 -14.03
C LEU A 50 10.68 -2.88 -15.04
N LEU A 51 11.01 -1.62 -14.78
CA LEU A 51 11.91 -0.83 -15.63
C LEU A 51 13.32 -1.42 -15.71
N SER A 52 13.81 -2.06 -14.63
CA SER A 52 15.12 -2.70 -14.61
C SER A 52 15.28 -3.86 -15.61
N THR A 53 14.17 -4.45 -16.06
CA THR A 53 14.16 -5.50 -17.07
C THR A 53 14.53 -4.98 -18.47
N LYS A 54 14.39 -3.68 -18.71
CA LYS A 54 14.65 -3.01 -19.99
C LYS A 54 13.90 -3.66 -21.18
N ARG A 55 12.79 -4.37 -20.90
CA ARG A 55 11.93 -4.91 -21.94
C ARG A 55 11.16 -3.81 -22.63
N GLU A 56 11.01 -3.92 -23.93
CA GLU A 56 10.19 -3.03 -24.72
C GLU A 56 8.73 -3.03 -24.19
N GLY A 57 8.09 -1.86 -24.13
CA GLY A 57 6.71 -1.70 -23.66
C GLY A 57 6.55 -1.65 -22.14
N MET A 58 7.63 -1.62 -21.33
CA MET A 58 7.51 -1.54 -19.87
C MET A 58 6.90 -0.22 -19.40
N GLU A 59 7.22 0.88 -20.05
CA GLU A 59 6.63 2.19 -19.72
C GLU A 59 5.13 2.20 -20.04
N ASP A 60 4.73 1.71 -21.20
CA ASP A 60 3.31 1.58 -21.60
C ASP A 60 2.55 0.65 -20.65
N LEU A 61 3.19 -0.42 -20.18
CA LEU A 61 2.60 -1.33 -19.19
C LEU A 61 2.38 -0.63 -17.85
N ILE A 62 3.35 0.14 -17.38
CA ILE A 62 3.23 0.89 -16.12
C ILE A 62 2.12 1.94 -16.23
N ASP A 63 2.03 2.66 -17.33
CA ASP A 63 0.96 3.61 -17.62
C ASP A 63 -0.42 2.91 -17.63
N TYR A 64 -0.50 1.72 -18.21
CA TYR A 64 -1.71 0.91 -18.16
C TYR A 64 -2.06 0.49 -16.73
N MET A 65 -1.08 0.07 -15.94
CA MET A 65 -1.27 -0.29 -14.52
C MET A 65 -1.82 0.89 -13.69
N GLU A 66 -1.33 2.11 -13.96
CA GLU A 66 -1.88 3.34 -13.37
C GLU A 66 -3.35 3.53 -13.75
N GLN A 67 -3.65 3.45 -15.05
CA GLN A 67 -4.99 3.70 -15.57
C GLN A 67 -6.04 2.72 -15.06
N ILE A 68 -5.68 1.46 -14.82
CA ILE A 68 -6.59 0.45 -14.26
C ILE A 68 -6.63 0.47 -12.73
N GLY A 69 -5.85 1.34 -12.07
CA GLY A 69 -5.82 1.48 -10.61
C GLY A 69 -5.08 0.37 -9.89
N PHE A 70 -4.09 -0.29 -10.52
CA PHE A 70 -3.32 -1.38 -9.92
C PHE A 70 -2.64 -0.98 -8.61
N PHE A 71 -2.08 0.22 -8.57
CA PHE A 71 -1.33 0.69 -7.41
C PHE A 71 -2.22 1.05 -6.23
N GLU A 72 -3.53 1.22 -6.42
CA GLU A 72 -4.49 1.62 -5.40
C GLU A 72 -5.44 0.49 -5.00
N ALA A 73 -5.54 -0.55 -5.82
CA ALA A 73 -6.46 -1.65 -5.64
C ALA A 73 -6.17 -2.47 -4.37
N PRO A 74 -7.20 -3.03 -3.71
CA PRO A 74 -7.04 -4.05 -2.69
C PRO A 74 -6.60 -5.37 -3.32
N CYS A 75 -5.86 -6.19 -2.55
CA CYS A 75 -5.45 -7.52 -3.02
C CYS A 75 -6.60 -8.54 -3.02
N SER A 76 -7.59 -8.35 -2.16
CA SER A 76 -8.74 -9.24 -2.02
C SER A 76 -9.98 -8.51 -1.55
N GLY A 77 -11.15 -9.16 -1.64
CA GLY A 77 -12.42 -8.61 -1.19
C GLY A 77 -12.72 -8.82 0.30
N GLY A 78 -11.83 -9.41 1.09
CA GLY A 78 -12.09 -9.66 2.52
C GLY A 78 -11.08 -10.58 3.22
N ASN A 79 -10.07 -11.07 2.48
CA ASN A 79 -9.01 -11.90 3.04
C ASN A 79 -7.78 -11.03 3.42
N HIS A 80 -6.57 -11.45 3.03
CA HIS A 80 -5.36 -10.67 3.29
C HIS A 80 -5.29 -9.41 2.41
N LEU A 81 -4.75 -8.33 2.96
CA LEU A 81 -4.55 -7.05 2.26
C LEU A 81 -5.80 -6.54 1.52
N ALA A 82 -6.97 -6.72 2.16
CA ALA A 82 -8.27 -6.21 1.70
C ALA A 82 -8.41 -4.72 2.04
N CYS A 83 -7.38 -3.94 1.77
CA CYS A 83 -7.31 -2.50 2.01
C CYS A 83 -6.77 -1.80 0.76
N GLN A 84 -6.95 -0.50 0.71
CA GLN A 84 -6.34 0.32 -0.35
C GLN A 84 -4.83 0.06 -0.42
N PHE A 85 -4.25 0.06 -1.61
CA PHE A 85 -2.83 -0.28 -1.89
C PHE A 85 -2.41 -1.72 -1.54
N GLY A 86 -3.36 -2.59 -1.18
CA GLY A 86 -3.09 -3.98 -0.81
C GLY A 86 -2.48 -4.79 -1.94
N LEU A 87 -2.89 -4.55 -3.18
CA LEU A 87 -2.41 -5.29 -4.36
C LEU A 87 -0.95 -4.99 -4.67
N VAL A 88 -0.53 -3.74 -4.66
CA VAL A 88 0.87 -3.37 -4.89
C VAL A 88 1.78 -3.88 -3.77
N HIS A 89 1.32 -3.85 -2.52
CA HIS A 89 2.04 -4.44 -1.39
C HIS A 89 2.22 -5.96 -1.55
N HIS A 90 1.14 -6.65 -1.93
CA HIS A 90 1.18 -8.09 -2.23
C HIS A 90 2.17 -8.40 -3.36
N SER A 91 2.08 -7.69 -4.47
CA SER A 91 2.95 -7.89 -5.63
C SER A 91 4.43 -7.68 -5.28
N ARG A 92 4.77 -6.65 -4.50
CA ARG A 92 6.12 -6.46 -3.96
C ARG A 92 6.59 -7.70 -3.17
N ASN A 93 5.77 -8.19 -2.25
CA ASN A 93 6.13 -9.35 -1.43
C ASN A 93 6.35 -10.61 -2.28
N VAL A 94 5.51 -10.83 -3.30
CA VAL A 94 5.65 -11.94 -4.24
C VAL A 94 6.92 -11.80 -5.07
N MET A 95 7.27 -10.60 -5.54
CA MET A 95 8.51 -10.34 -6.27
C MET A 95 9.73 -10.65 -5.41
N MET A 96 9.77 -10.17 -4.16
CA MET A 96 10.87 -10.46 -3.23
C MET A 96 11.00 -11.95 -2.93
N ALA A 97 9.88 -12.65 -2.71
CA ALA A 97 9.87 -14.09 -2.49
C ALA A 97 10.37 -14.86 -3.72
N ALA A 98 9.92 -14.48 -4.92
CA ALA A 98 10.34 -15.09 -6.18
C ALA A 98 11.84 -14.93 -6.45
N GLU A 99 12.41 -13.75 -6.17
CA GLU A 99 13.86 -13.53 -6.26
C GLU A 99 14.63 -14.42 -5.28
N ASN A 100 14.22 -14.44 -4.01
CA ASN A 100 14.90 -15.23 -2.97
C ASN A 100 14.86 -16.73 -3.30
N ILE A 101 13.71 -17.24 -3.73
CA ILE A 101 13.53 -18.64 -4.15
C ILE A 101 14.37 -18.93 -5.39
N GLY A 102 14.35 -18.05 -6.38
CA GLY A 102 15.14 -18.18 -7.61
C GLY A 102 16.64 -18.27 -7.32
N TYR A 103 17.16 -17.41 -6.49
CA TYR A 103 18.58 -17.46 -6.06
C TYR A 103 18.88 -18.75 -5.27
N ALA A 104 18.00 -19.18 -4.37
CA ALA A 104 18.22 -20.38 -3.57
C ALA A 104 18.23 -21.64 -4.41
N LEU A 105 17.37 -21.76 -5.42
CA LEU A 105 17.24 -22.96 -6.25
C LEU A 105 18.24 -23.02 -7.40
N LEU A 106 18.53 -21.89 -8.04
CA LEU A 106 19.31 -21.85 -9.29
C LEU A 106 20.73 -21.31 -9.09
N GLY A 107 20.98 -20.62 -8.00
CA GLY A 107 22.20 -19.85 -7.81
C GLY A 107 22.24 -18.59 -8.69
N LYS A 108 23.18 -17.70 -8.38
CA LYS A 108 23.25 -16.33 -8.95
C LYS A 108 23.32 -16.32 -10.48
N VAL A 109 24.11 -17.20 -11.07
CA VAL A 109 24.37 -17.19 -12.52
C VAL A 109 23.13 -17.60 -13.30
N LYS A 110 22.56 -18.76 -12.98
CA LYS A 110 21.35 -19.26 -13.68
C LYS A 110 20.13 -18.41 -13.43
N TYR A 111 19.98 -17.87 -12.21
CA TYR A 111 18.87 -16.97 -11.92
C TYR A 111 18.94 -15.70 -12.77
N ALA A 112 20.13 -15.13 -12.99
CA ALA A 112 20.30 -13.94 -13.81
C ALA A 112 19.76 -14.12 -15.25
N GLU A 113 19.82 -15.33 -15.79
CA GLU A 113 19.31 -15.63 -17.14
C GLU A 113 17.77 -15.52 -17.24
N ILE A 114 17.04 -15.77 -16.15
CA ILE A 114 15.55 -15.77 -16.13
C ILE A 114 14.98 -14.65 -15.29
N ARG A 115 15.82 -13.85 -14.62
CA ARG A 115 15.42 -12.82 -13.65
C ARG A 115 14.33 -11.91 -14.19
N ASP A 116 14.49 -11.37 -15.39
CA ASP A 116 13.53 -10.43 -15.95
C ASP A 116 12.15 -11.06 -16.15
N SER A 117 12.10 -12.31 -16.59
CA SER A 117 10.85 -13.05 -16.74
C SER A 117 10.19 -13.33 -15.38
N VAL A 118 10.98 -13.63 -14.35
CA VAL A 118 10.49 -13.85 -12.99
C VAL A 118 9.92 -12.56 -12.41
N ILE A 119 10.60 -11.41 -12.58
CA ILE A 119 10.13 -10.11 -12.13
C ILE A 119 8.79 -9.77 -12.77
N ILE A 120 8.68 -9.88 -14.09
CA ILE A 120 7.46 -9.56 -14.82
C ILE A 120 6.31 -10.48 -14.38
N ALA A 121 6.55 -11.78 -14.32
CA ALA A 121 5.54 -12.74 -13.91
C ALA A 121 5.07 -12.49 -12.45
N ALA A 122 6.01 -12.24 -11.54
CA ALA A 122 5.71 -11.98 -10.15
C ALA A 122 4.97 -10.65 -9.93
N ALA A 123 5.34 -9.59 -10.66
CA ALA A 123 4.67 -8.30 -10.56
C ALA A 123 3.22 -8.35 -11.08
N LEU A 124 2.96 -9.11 -12.15
CA LEU A 124 1.71 -9.09 -12.90
C LEU A 124 0.77 -10.27 -12.64
N HIS A 125 1.15 -11.25 -11.80
CA HIS A 125 0.37 -12.47 -11.60
C HIS A 125 -1.08 -12.23 -11.18
N ASP A 126 -1.33 -11.14 -10.49
CA ASP A 126 -2.63 -10.72 -9.96
C ASP A 126 -3.21 -9.47 -10.66
N LEU A 127 -2.65 -9.06 -11.81
CA LEU A 127 -3.09 -7.86 -12.54
C LEU A 127 -4.59 -7.86 -12.80
N GLY A 128 -5.19 -9.00 -13.10
CA GLY A 128 -6.62 -9.16 -13.33
C GLY A 128 -7.51 -8.80 -12.14
N LYS A 129 -6.96 -8.68 -10.93
CA LYS A 129 -7.72 -8.25 -9.75
C LYS A 129 -8.13 -6.76 -9.79
N CYS A 130 -7.52 -5.96 -10.64
CA CYS A 130 -7.95 -4.56 -10.85
C CYS A 130 -9.25 -4.47 -11.64
N GLY A 131 -9.64 -5.52 -12.35
CA GLY A 131 -10.70 -5.47 -13.35
C GLY A 131 -10.21 -4.85 -14.67
N ASP A 132 -11.15 -4.47 -15.52
CA ASP A 132 -10.87 -3.81 -16.78
C ASP A 132 -10.88 -2.28 -16.63
N PHE A 133 -10.37 -1.59 -17.63
CA PHE A 133 -10.41 -0.13 -17.68
C PHE A 133 -11.85 0.39 -17.51
N GLY A 134 -12.04 1.23 -16.50
CA GLY A 134 -13.36 1.77 -16.11
C GLY A 134 -14.29 0.76 -15.41
N LYS A 135 -13.81 -0.43 -15.10
CA LYS A 135 -14.59 -1.51 -14.46
C LYS A 135 -13.78 -2.15 -13.35
N GLN A 136 -13.67 -1.49 -12.21
CA GLN A 136 -12.94 -2.02 -11.05
C GLN A 136 -13.62 -3.29 -10.52
N MET A 137 -12.82 -4.34 -10.21
CA MET A 137 -13.32 -5.58 -9.65
C MET A 137 -13.76 -5.42 -8.19
N TYR A 138 -13.03 -4.61 -7.43
CA TYR A 138 -13.35 -4.30 -6.04
C TYR A 138 -13.75 -2.83 -5.92
N VAL A 139 -14.95 -2.59 -5.43
CA VAL A 139 -15.44 -1.25 -5.10
C VAL A 139 -15.61 -1.14 -3.57
N PRO A 140 -15.37 0.05 -2.99
CA PRO A 140 -15.60 0.25 -1.56
C PRO A 140 -17.02 -0.13 -1.18
N ASN A 141 -17.17 -0.91 -0.11
CA ASN A 141 -18.48 -1.28 0.42
C ASN A 141 -19.04 -0.06 1.18
N MET A 142 -19.80 0.77 0.49
CA MET A 142 -20.48 1.92 1.10
C MET A 142 -21.61 1.38 1.95
N ILE A 143 -21.44 1.41 3.28
CA ILE A 143 -22.53 1.17 4.22
C ILE A 143 -23.56 2.27 3.94
N LYS A 144 -24.73 1.89 3.45
CA LYS A 144 -25.87 2.81 3.42
C LYS A 144 -26.30 2.99 4.87
N ASP A 145 -26.02 4.15 5.42
CA ASP A 145 -26.68 4.59 6.64
C ASP A 145 -28.20 4.59 6.36
N GLY A 146 -28.87 3.67 7.03
CA GLY A 146 -30.33 3.49 6.90
C GLY A 146 -31.11 4.56 7.64
#